data_8268435f6a762c4ef0203b2bc44255bf
#
_entry.id   8268435f6a762c4ef0203b2bc44255bf
#
_cell.length_a   1.000
_cell.length_b   1.000
_cell.length_c   1.000
_cell.angle_alpha   90.00
_cell.angle_beta   90.00
_cell.angle_gamma   90.00
#
_symmetry.space_group_name_H-M   'P 1'
#
loop_
_entity.id
_entity.type
_entity.pdbx_description
1 polymer ?
#
loop_
_entity_poly.entity_id
_entity_poly.type
_entity_poly.pdbx_seq_one_letter_code
_entity_poly.pdbx_strand_id
1 'polypeptide(L)'
;RTFYNNKSDFDAADLITVSEGRITSGVNFAFVKKDVGTVTGTITDGSTGSPLSEAELHVFTLDSSGNPINNWPDYHMWLGGNEINSQTGVYSVNLPEGSYAVRVKVWSAYTDSGESILYDTVYYNATTKKSDATAVTVTKDATTSNINFLVTQAKFATITGLITDEKDDSITGWANVNVYTYPSEGKITEENLWDFYAEPLEMFYDQSSGQYTVKVSAGDYLISANGDSDGTWYRDQFYEG
;
A
#
# COMPACT_ATOMS: atom_id res chain seq x y z
N ARG A 1 -15.35 6.07 -5.20
CA ARG A 1 -15.11 7.51 -5.42
C ARG A 1 -16.38 8.16 -5.98
N THR A 2 -16.55 9.44 -5.71
CA THR A 2 -17.62 10.27 -6.29
C THR A 2 -17.01 11.59 -6.67
N PHE A 3 -17.14 11.99 -7.91
CA PHE A 3 -16.73 13.30 -8.42
C PHE A 3 -17.90 14.28 -8.33
N TYR A 4 -17.61 15.57 -8.52
CA TYR A 4 -18.62 16.62 -8.50
C TYR A 4 -19.79 16.29 -9.46
N ASN A 5 -21.01 16.71 -9.09
CA ASN A 5 -22.24 16.33 -9.76
C ASN A 5 -22.55 14.83 -9.77
N ASN A 6 -22.12 14.10 -8.71
CA ASN A 6 -22.36 12.67 -8.50
C ASN A 6 -21.86 11.76 -9.63
N LYS A 7 -20.80 12.17 -10.32
CA LYS A 7 -20.15 11.33 -11.33
C LYS A 7 -19.35 10.23 -10.65
N SER A 8 -19.39 9.03 -11.17
CA SER A 8 -18.64 7.87 -10.69
C SER A 8 -17.36 7.62 -11.49
N ASP A 9 -17.25 8.22 -12.67
CA ASP A 9 -16.16 8.07 -13.62
C ASP A 9 -15.34 9.35 -13.68
N PHE A 10 -14.01 9.21 -13.70
CA PHE A 10 -13.07 10.32 -13.82
C PHE A 10 -13.23 11.05 -15.16
N ASP A 11 -13.36 10.32 -16.27
CA ASP A 11 -13.46 10.88 -17.61
C ASP A 11 -14.80 11.62 -17.83
N ALA A 12 -15.81 11.29 -17.02
CA ALA A 12 -17.10 11.97 -17.02
C ALA A 12 -17.21 13.08 -15.95
N ALA A 13 -16.14 13.34 -15.19
CA ALA A 13 -16.14 14.33 -14.13
C ALA A 13 -16.27 15.75 -14.67
N ASP A 14 -17.11 16.57 -14.01
CA ASP A 14 -17.29 17.96 -14.35
C ASP A 14 -16.15 18.80 -13.78
N LEU A 15 -15.60 19.69 -14.59
CA LEU A 15 -14.55 20.61 -14.16
C LEU A 15 -15.13 21.75 -13.29
N ILE A 16 -14.39 22.14 -12.27
CA ILE A 16 -14.68 23.29 -11.43
C ILE A 16 -13.67 24.39 -11.76
N THR A 17 -14.16 25.52 -12.22
CA THR A 17 -13.32 26.69 -12.46
C THR A 17 -13.17 27.51 -11.19
N VAL A 18 -11.94 27.75 -10.78
CA VAL A 18 -11.59 28.65 -9.69
C VAL A 18 -10.82 29.86 -10.25
N SER A 19 -11.07 31.04 -9.68
CA SER A 19 -10.43 32.28 -10.07
C SER A 19 -9.67 32.87 -8.88
N GLU A 20 -8.54 33.50 -9.13
CA GLU A 20 -7.74 34.15 -8.10
C GLU A 20 -8.56 35.14 -7.27
N GLY A 21 -8.44 35.07 -5.95
CA GLY A 21 -9.12 35.97 -5.01
C GLY A 21 -10.65 35.80 -4.96
N ARG A 22 -11.22 34.76 -5.57
CA ARG A 22 -12.66 34.46 -5.56
C ARG A 22 -12.96 33.17 -4.80
N ILE A 23 -14.13 33.12 -4.17
CA ILE A 23 -14.65 31.90 -3.55
C ILE A 23 -15.58 31.24 -4.57
N THR A 24 -15.27 29.98 -4.89
CA THR A 24 -16.19 29.11 -5.64
C THR A 24 -16.99 28.29 -4.62
N SER A 25 -18.29 28.52 -4.54
CA SER A 25 -19.19 27.86 -3.59
C SER A 25 -20.17 26.92 -4.32
N GLY A 26 -20.88 26.11 -3.55
CA GLY A 26 -21.88 25.18 -4.11
C GLY A 26 -21.28 23.88 -4.66
N VAL A 27 -20.00 23.60 -4.39
CA VAL A 27 -19.35 22.32 -4.73
C VAL A 27 -19.75 21.28 -3.68
N ASN A 28 -20.95 20.76 -3.82
CA ASN A 28 -21.53 19.83 -2.85
C ASN A 28 -21.40 18.38 -3.33
N PHE A 29 -21.23 17.45 -2.38
CA PHE A 29 -21.19 16.02 -2.63
C PHE A 29 -22.30 15.33 -1.83
N ALA A 30 -23.03 14.42 -2.49
CA ALA A 30 -23.98 13.53 -1.83
C ALA A 30 -23.46 12.10 -1.90
N PHE A 31 -23.21 11.48 -0.73
CA PHE A 31 -22.76 10.10 -0.67
C PHE A 31 -23.94 9.15 -0.55
N VAL A 32 -23.92 8.10 -1.36
CA VAL A 32 -24.88 6.99 -1.26
C VAL A 32 -24.27 5.91 -0.38
N LYS A 33 -25.02 5.48 0.64
CA LYS A 33 -24.61 4.34 1.48
C LYS A 33 -24.54 3.09 0.61
N LYS A 34 -23.40 2.41 0.65
CA LYS A 34 -23.23 1.12 -0.01
C LYS A 34 -23.73 -0.02 0.88
N ASP A 35 -24.31 -1.02 0.27
CA ASP A 35 -24.56 -2.30 0.91
C ASP A 35 -23.23 -2.98 1.22
N VAL A 36 -23.12 -3.57 2.40
CA VAL A 36 -21.88 -4.21 2.88
C VAL A 36 -22.15 -5.66 3.26
N GLY A 37 -21.11 -6.49 3.13
CA GLY A 37 -21.01 -7.81 3.73
C GLY A 37 -19.78 -7.86 4.64
N THR A 38 -19.67 -8.94 5.40
CA THR A 38 -18.55 -9.19 6.32
C THR A 38 -17.55 -10.14 5.70
N VAL A 39 -16.25 -9.83 5.81
CA VAL A 39 -15.14 -10.74 5.47
C VAL A 39 -14.44 -11.12 6.76
N THR A 40 -14.22 -12.42 6.98
CA THR A 40 -13.53 -12.91 8.16
C THR A 40 -12.57 -14.05 7.83
N GLY A 41 -11.49 -14.14 8.59
CA GLY A 41 -10.46 -15.15 8.46
C GLY A 41 -9.43 -15.04 9.56
N THR A 42 -8.27 -15.64 9.36
CA THR A 42 -7.14 -15.61 10.30
C THR A 42 -5.88 -15.06 9.63
N ILE A 43 -5.02 -14.40 10.41
CA ILE A 43 -3.68 -14.01 10.00
C ILE A 43 -2.69 -14.70 10.94
N THR A 44 -1.82 -15.54 10.39
CA THR A 44 -0.86 -16.33 11.17
C THR A 44 0.53 -16.30 10.54
N ASP A 45 1.54 -16.42 11.39
CA ASP A 45 2.94 -16.62 10.97
C ASP A 45 3.10 -18.04 10.41
N GLY A 46 3.56 -18.16 9.18
CA GLY A 46 3.71 -19.43 8.47
C GLY A 46 4.82 -20.33 9.02
N SER A 47 5.76 -19.77 9.78
CA SER A 47 6.88 -20.52 10.35
C SER A 47 6.52 -21.12 11.72
N THR A 48 5.75 -20.38 12.51
CA THR A 48 5.43 -20.74 13.90
C THR A 48 3.97 -21.18 14.09
N GLY A 49 3.08 -20.82 13.17
CA GLY A 49 1.63 -20.96 13.32
C GLY A 49 1.02 -19.98 14.31
N SER A 50 1.82 -19.06 14.86
CA SER A 50 1.36 -18.09 15.85
C SER A 50 0.41 -17.06 15.24
N PRO A 51 -0.63 -16.62 15.96
CA PRO A 51 -1.47 -15.52 15.50
C PRO A 51 -0.69 -14.21 15.41
N LEU A 52 -1.04 -13.39 14.43
CA LEU A 52 -0.51 -12.04 14.27
C LEU A 52 -1.63 -11.04 14.63
N SER A 53 -1.29 -10.03 15.41
CA SER A 53 -2.25 -9.12 16.06
C SER A 53 -2.33 -7.74 15.43
N GLU A 54 -1.42 -7.43 14.52
CA GLU A 54 -1.35 -6.14 13.83
C GLU A 54 -1.07 -6.37 12.35
N ALA A 55 -1.98 -5.90 11.51
CA ALA A 55 -1.87 -6.03 10.08
C ALA A 55 -2.67 -4.92 9.38
N GLU A 56 -2.42 -4.77 8.11
CA GLU A 56 -3.20 -3.92 7.23
C GLU A 56 -3.75 -4.77 6.08
N LEU A 57 -5.05 -4.68 5.82
CA LEU A 57 -5.65 -5.23 4.62
C LEU A 57 -5.69 -4.17 3.53
N HIS A 58 -5.12 -4.52 2.40
CA HIS A 58 -5.19 -3.77 1.17
C HIS A 58 -6.18 -4.46 0.23
N VAL A 59 -7.22 -3.77 -0.18
CA VAL A 59 -8.33 -4.34 -0.95
C VAL A 59 -8.42 -3.64 -2.29
N PHE A 60 -8.34 -4.43 -3.36
CA PHE A 60 -8.38 -3.97 -4.75
C PHE A 60 -9.68 -4.46 -5.38
N THR A 61 -10.49 -3.55 -5.88
CA THR A 61 -11.71 -3.90 -6.62
C THR A 61 -11.35 -4.56 -7.94
N LEU A 62 -12.03 -5.66 -8.25
CA LEU A 62 -11.87 -6.37 -9.51
C LEU A 62 -12.98 -6.01 -10.50
N ASP A 63 -12.63 -5.94 -11.78
CA ASP A 63 -13.58 -5.84 -12.88
C ASP A 63 -14.29 -7.18 -13.14
N SER A 64 -15.19 -7.21 -14.11
CA SER A 64 -15.92 -8.44 -14.50
C SER A 64 -15.04 -9.54 -15.09
N SER A 65 -13.82 -9.22 -15.47
CA SER A 65 -12.80 -10.17 -15.98
C SER A 65 -11.88 -10.68 -14.88
N GLY A 66 -12.02 -10.16 -13.64
CA GLY A 66 -11.20 -10.52 -12.49
C GLY A 66 -9.89 -9.75 -12.39
N ASN A 67 -9.72 -8.66 -13.16
CA ASN A 67 -8.54 -7.82 -13.09
C ASN A 67 -8.74 -6.67 -12.10
N PRO A 68 -7.71 -6.27 -11.33
CA PRO A 68 -7.76 -5.07 -10.52
C PRO A 68 -8.02 -3.83 -11.36
N ILE A 69 -9.02 -3.03 -10.97
CA ILE A 69 -9.40 -1.79 -11.68
C ILE A 69 -8.32 -0.72 -11.48
N ASN A 70 -7.66 -0.72 -10.31
CA ASN A 70 -6.64 0.25 -9.95
C ASN A 70 -5.34 -0.43 -9.54
N ASN A 71 -4.21 0.25 -9.76
CA ASN A 71 -2.91 -0.20 -9.26
C ASN A 71 -2.77 -0.02 -7.75
N TRP A 72 -3.48 0.95 -7.18
CA TRP A 72 -3.54 1.22 -5.75
C TRP A 72 -4.77 0.56 -5.12
N PRO A 73 -4.69 0.14 -3.84
CA PRO A 73 -5.83 -0.42 -3.15
C PRO A 73 -6.96 0.62 -3.03
N ASP A 74 -8.19 0.18 -3.25
CA ASP A 74 -9.38 1.01 -3.07
C ASP A 74 -9.73 1.20 -1.59
N TYR A 75 -9.35 0.23 -0.75
CA TYR A 75 -9.54 0.28 0.70
C TYR A 75 -8.26 -0.15 1.42
N HIS A 76 -7.88 0.64 2.42
CA HIS A 76 -6.87 0.32 3.41
C HIS A 76 -7.55 0.15 4.75
N MET A 77 -7.37 -0.98 5.41
CA MET A 77 -7.98 -1.26 6.70
C MET A 77 -6.91 -1.73 7.67
N TRP A 78 -6.67 -0.89 8.66
CA TRP A 78 -5.82 -1.26 9.78
C TRP A 78 -6.56 -2.28 10.65
N LEU A 79 -5.91 -3.39 10.93
CA LEU A 79 -6.39 -4.43 11.82
C LEU A 79 -5.59 -4.36 13.12
N GLY A 80 -6.21 -3.84 14.14
CA GLY A 80 -5.64 -3.74 15.48
C GLY A 80 -6.78 -3.66 16.50
N GLY A 81 -6.48 -3.92 17.76
CA GLY A 81 -7.47 -3.79 18.82
C GLY A 81 -8.69 -4.66 18.65
N ASN A 82 -9.81 -4.10 18.15
CA ASN A 82 -11.09 -4.81 18.07
C ASN A 82 -11.31 -5.54 16.72
N GLU A 83 -10.56 -5.18 15.69
CA GLU A 83 -10.72 -5.75 14.34
C GLU A 83 -10.00 -7.10 14.18
N ILE A 84 -9.00 -7.37 15.02
CA ILE A 84 -8.27 -8.63 15.05
C ILE A 84 -8.11 -9.13 16.50
N ASN A 85 -8.36 -10.40 16.71
CA ASN A 85 -8.13 -11.02 18.01
C ASN A 85 -6.67 -11.45 18.14
N SER A 86 -5.93 -10.82 19.06
CA SER A 86 -4.48 -11.04 19.25
C SER A 86 -4.11 -12.46 19.71
N GLN A 87 -5.03 -13.22 20.26
CA GLN A 87 -4.78 -14.59 20.72
C GLN A 87 -5.02 -15.63 19.63
N THR A 88 -5.89 -15.32 18.67
CA THR A 88 -6.30 -16.27 17.63
C THR A 88 -5.96 -15.85 16.21
N GLY A 89 -5.60 -14.56 16.01
CA GLY A 89 -5.40 -13.96 14.70
C GLY A 89 -6.68 -13.80 13.88
N VAL A 90 -7.85 -14.08 14.46
CA VAL A 90 -9.14 -13.94 13.78
C VAL A 90 -9.46 -12.48 13.57
N TYR A 91 -9.73 -12.10 12.33
CA TYR A 91 -10.16 -10.76 11.98
C TYR A 91 -11.57 -10.74 11.38
N SER A 92 -12.21 -9.57 11.44
CA SER A 92 -13.53 -9.34 10.86
C SER A 92 -13.62 -7.89 10.35
N VAL A 93 -13.93 -7.72 9.07
CA VAL A 93 -14.07 -6.41 8.43
C VAL A 93 -15.31 -6.35 7.56
N ASN A 94 -15.85 -5.16 7.39
CA ASN A 94 -16.98 -4.93 6.48
C ASN A 94 -16.47 -4.30 5.18
N LEU A 95 -16.86 -4.89 4.06
CA LEU A 95 -16.60 -4.38 2.72
C LEU A 95 -17.90 -4.17 1.95
N PRO A 96 -17.96 -3.18 1.05
CA PRO A 96 -19.05 -3.09 0.10
C PRO A 96 -19.24 -4.39 -0.69
N GLU A 97 -20.46 -4.65 -1.15
CA GLU A 97 -20.73 -5.73 -2.09
C GLU A 97 -19.85 -5.59 -3.33
N GLY A 98 -19.19 -6.68 -3.75
CA GLY A 98 -18.28 -6.68 -4.88
C GLY A 98 -17.34 -7.86 -4.92
N SER A 99 -16.40 -7.83 -5.87
CA SER A 99 -15.32 -8.80 -6.02
C SER A 99 -13.97 -8.12 -5.83
N TYR A 100 -13.08 -8.74 -5.06
CA TYR A 100 -11.85 -8.10 -4.60
C TYR A 100 -10.64 -9.05 -4.66
N ALA A 101 -9.47 -8.49 -5.01
CA ALA A 101 -8.20 -9.07 -4.58
C ALA A 101 -7.87 -8.49 -3.20
N VAL A 102 -7.59 -9.34 -2.24
CA VAL A 102 -7.28 -8.93 -0.86
C VAL A 102 -5.86 -9.36 -0.53
N ARG A 103 -5.09 -8.42 -0.02
CA ARG A 103 -3.70 -8.59 0.38
C ARG A 103 -3.54 -8.19 1.84
N VAL A 104 -2.68 -8.89 2.57
CA VAL A 104 -2.28 -8.51 3.92
C VAL A 104 -0.84 -8.01 3.93
N LYS A 105 -0.60 -6.93 4.68
CA LYS A 105 0.71 -6.46 5.11
C LYS A 105 0.74 -6.52 6.63
N VAL A 106 1.74 -7.20 7.16
CA VAL A 106 2.00 -7.24 8.60
C VAL A 106 3.10 -6.26 8.91
N TRP A 107 2.88 -5.40 9.87
CA TRP A 107 3.90 -4.49 10.37
C TRP A 107 4.90 -5.26 11.21
N SER A 108 6.14 -4.77 11.23
CA SER A 108 7.25 -5.46 11.90
C SER A 108 6.90 -5.81 13.34
N ALA A 109 6.96 -7.10 13.65
CA ALA A 109 7.10 -7.54 15.02
C ALA A 109 8.57 -7.37 15.44
N TYR A 110 8.83 -7.36 16.74
CA TYR A 110 10.18 -7.29 17.26
C TYR A 110 10.51 -8.58 18.01
N THR A 111 11.75 -9.05 17.86
CA THR A 111 12.28 -10.12 18.71
C THR A 111 12.49 -9.58 20.13
N ASP A 112 12.69 -10.48 21.09
CA ASP A 112 13.06 -10.10 22.48
C ASP A 112 14.37 -9.30 22.53
N SER A 113 15.22 -9.41 21.51
CA SER A 113 16.46 -8.61 21.34
C SER A 113 16.24 -7.25 20.69
N GLY A 114 14.99 -6.91 20.28
CA GLY A 114 14.62 -5.66 19.63
C GLY A 114 14.89 -5.62 18.12
N GLU A 115 15.19 -6.75 17.48
CA GLU A 115 15.34 -6.83 16.03
C GLU A 115 13.96 -6.90 15.35
N SER A 116 13.80 -6.18 14.25
CA SER A 116 12.57 -6.21 13.45
C SER A 116 12.36 -7.55 12.76
N ILE A 117 11.22 -8.16 12.97
CA ILE A 117 10.72 -9.28 12.18
C ILE A 117 9.85 -8.69 11.08
N LEU A 118 10.29 -8.82 9.84
CA LEU A 118 9.56 -8.35 8.67
C LEU A 118 8.87 -9.52 7.98
N TYR A 119 7.72 -9.26 7.40
CA TYR A 119 6.92 -10.26 6.71
C TYR A 119 6.71 -9.89 5.26
N ASP A 120 6.70 -10.91 4.40
CA ASP A 120 6.29 -10.72 3.00
C ASP A 120 4.81 -10.31 2.93
N THR A 121 4.53 -9.37 2.05
CA THR A 121 3.13 -9.03 1.72
C THR A 121 2.52 -10.15 0.89
N VAL A 122 1.36 -10.66 1.30
CA VAL A 122 0.73 -11.81 0.66
C VAL A 122 -0.74 -11.54 0.31
N TYR A 123 -1.15 -11.96 -0.89
CA TYR A 123 -2.56 -11.96 -1.31
C TYR A 123 -3.26 -13.24 -0.82
N TYR A 124 -4.59 -13.15 -0.75
CA TYR A 124 -5.40 -14.32 -0.45
C TYR A 124 -5.07 -15.48 -1.39
N ASN A 125 -4.96 -16.68 -0.81
CA ASN A 125 -4.47 -17.91 -1.44
C ASN A 125 -2.95 -17.95 -1.69
N ALA A 126 -2.17 -17.30 -0.79
CA ALA A 126 -0.71 -17.44 -0.66
C ALA A 126 0.10 -17.06 -1.91
N THR A 127 -0.34 -16.07 -2.67
CA THR A 127 0.44 -15.51 -3.78
C THR A 127 1.01 -14.14 -3.42
N THR A 128 2.18 -13.79 -3.95
CA THR A 128 2.79 -12.46 -3.86
C THR A 128 2.43 -11.56 -5.05
N LYS A 129 1.82 -12.12 -6.09
CA LYS A 129 1.43 -11.39 -7.30
C LYS A 129 -0.06 -11.06 -7.29
N LYS A 130 -0.37 -9.80 -7.52
CA LYS A 130 -1.75 -9.30 -7.58
C LYS A 130 -2.57 -9.98 -8.69
N SER A 131 -1.96 -10.24 -9.83
CA SER A 131 -2.61 -10.93 -10.96
C SER A 131 -3.05 -12.36 -10.65
N ASP A 132 -2.37 -13.01 -9.70
CA ASP A 132 -2.59 -14.42 -9.37
C ASP A 132 -3.50 -14.56 -8.12
N ALA A 133 -3.96 -13.43 -7.58
CA ALA A 133 -4.79 -13.42 -6.38
C ALA A 133 -6.16 -14.05 -6.65
N THR A 134 -6.58 -14.93 -5.76
CA THR A 134 -7.94 -15.48 -5.79
C THR A 134 -8.94 -14.40 -5.38
N ALA A 135 -10.00 -14.25 -6.18
CA ALA A 135 -11.04 -13.28 -5.92
C ALA A 135 -11.83 -13.62 -4.64
N VAL A 136 -12.06 -12.61 -3.82
CA VAL A 136 -12.93 -12.64 -2.64
C VAL A 136 -14.23 -11.95 -3.01
N THR A 137 -15.32 -12.70 -3.06
CA THR A 137 -16.66 -12.15 -3.35
C THR A 137 -17.36 -11.78 -2.04
N VAL A 138 -17.81 -10.54 -1.97
CA VAL A 138 -18.59 -10.00 -0.84
C VAL A 138 -20.01 -9.77 -1.29
N THR A 139 -20.96 -10.37 -0.57
CA THR A 139 -22.41 -10.23 -0.82
C THR A 139 -23.03 -9.45 0.33
N LYS A 140 -23.99 -8.59 0.01
CA LYS A 140 -24.77 -7.82 0.96
C LYS A 140 -25.30 -8.70 2.11
N ASP A 141 -25.15 -8.20 3.35
CA ASP A 141 -25.65 -8.83 4.58
C ASP A 141 -25.18 -10.28 4.81
N ALA A 142 -24.19 -10.76 4.03
CA ALA A 142 -23.61 -12.09 4.16
C ALA A 142 -22.19 -12.04 4.73
N THR A 143 -21.73 -13.18 5.27
CA THR A 143 -20.35 -13.36 5.74
C THR A 143 -19.58 -14.25 4.78
N THR A 144 -18.50 -13.71 4.21
CA THR A 144 -17.51 -14.47 3.46
C THR A 144 -16.40 -14.87 4.43
N SER A 145 -16.36 -16.14 4.79
CA SER A 145 -15.46 -16.69 5.82
C SER A 145 -14.27 -17.45 5.21
N ASN A 146 -13.29 -17.78 6.06
CA ASN A 146 -12.09 -18.54 5.71
C ASN A 146 -11.15 -17.79 4.74
N ILE A 147 -11.18 -16.46 4.76
CA ILE A 147 -10.19 -15.64 4.03
C ILE A 147 -8.93 -15.57 4.90
N ASN A 148 -8.18 -16.68 4.92
CA ASN A 148 -7.03 -16.85 5.79
C ASN A 148 -5.73 -16.43 5.10
N PHE A 149 -4.83 -15.83 5.87
CA PHE A 149 -3.51 -15.45 5.43
C PHE A 149 -2.45 -16.14 6.28
N LEU A 150 -1.56 -16.84 5.58
CA LEU A 150 -0.35 -17.41 6.15
C LEU A 150 0.82 -16.53 5.67
N VAL A 151 1.36 -15.71 6.55
CA VAL A 151 2.44 -14.77 6.20
C VAL A 151 3.80 -15.38 6.54
N THR A 152 4.74 -15.23 5.65
CA THR A 152 6.10 -15.76 5.82
C THR A 152 7.04 -14.64 6.23
N GLN A 153 7.96 -14.92 7.14
CA GLN A 153 9.01 -13.97 7.47
C GLN A 153 9.86 -13.68 6.23
N ALA A 154 10.00 -12.40 5.93
CA ALA A 154 10.70 -11.95 4.75
C ALA A 154 12.22 -12.14 4.91
N LYS A 155 12.85 -12.61 3.83
CA LYS A 155 14.31 -12.50 3.67
C LYS A 155 14.58 -11.22 2.92
N PHE A 156 15.36 -10.33 3.54
CA PHE A 156 15.60 -9.01 2.97
C PHE A 156 17.08 -8.71 2.77
N ALA A 157 17.34 -7.81 1.84
CA ALA A 157 18.58 -7.08 1.68
C ALA A 157 18.38 -5.63 2.14
N THR A 158 19.46 -4.97 2.49
CA THR A 158 19.43 -3.58 2.95
C THR A 158 20.13 -2.70 1.92
N ILE A 159 19.46 -1.63 1.51
CA ILE A 159 20.01 -0.56 0.68
C ILE A 159 20.18 0.65 1.58
N THR A 160 21.35 1.26 1.56
CA THR A 160 21.63 2.47 2.34
C THR A 160 22.25 3.53 1.45
N GLY A 161 22.04 4.79 1.79
CA GLY A 161 22.62 5.92 1.08
C GLY A 161 22.39 7.23 1.81
N LEU A 162 22.71 8.32 1.13
CA LEU A 162 22.48 9.68 1.59
C LEU A 162 21.54 10.38 0.61
N ILE A 163 20.67 11.22 1.14
CA ILE A 163 19.89 12.17 0.36
C ILE A 163 20.41 13.56 0.70
N THR A 164 20.98 14.21 -0.29
CA THR A 164 21.58 15.56 -0.16
C THR A 164 21.01 16.48 -1.23
N ASP A 165 21.13 17.76 -1.02
CA ASP A 165 20.89 18.75 -2.05
C ASP A 165 22.10 18.87 -3.03
N GLU A 166 22.02 19.79 -4.00
CA GLU A 166 23.07 20.05 -4.99
C GLU A 166 24.40 20.58 -4.40
N LYS A 167 24.42 20.93 -3.10
CA LYS A 167 25.58 21.43 -2.37
C LYS A 167 26.18 20.38 -1.42
N ASP A 168 25.69 19.15 -1.49
CA ASP A 168 25.99 18.07 -0.56
C ASP A 168 25.50 18.30 0.88
N ASP A 169 24.58 19.24 1.10
CA ASP A 169 23.92 19.45 2.39
C ASP A 169 22.78 18.44 2.56
N SER A 170 22.66 17.84 3.75
CA SER A 170 21.59 16.89 4.05
C SER A 170 20.21 17.56 3.96
N ILE A 171 19.23 16.89 3.35
CA ILE A 171 17.84 17.31 3.37
C ILE A 171 17.31 17.14 4.79
N THR A 172 17.04 18.24 5.47
CA THR A 172 16.61 18.23 6.89
C THR A 172 15.11 18.15 7.11
N GLY A 173 14.33 18.27 6.03
CA GLY A 173 12.89 18.12 6.04
C GLY A 173 12.45 16.67 5.84
N TRP A 174 11.35 16.49 5.13
CA TRP A 174 10.86 15.17 4.78
C TRP A 174 11.57 14.65 3.52
N ALA A 175 11.95 13.39 3.54
CA ALA A 175 12.41 12.70 2.35
C ALA A 175 11.83 11.29 2.26
N ASN A 176 11.65 10.79 1.05
CA ASN A 176 11.15 9.46 0.76
C ASN A 176 12.01 8.80 -0.32
N VAL A 177 12.20 7.50 -0.18
CA VAL A 177 12.87 6.66 -1.16
C VAL A 177 11.84 5.72 -1.77
N ASN A 178 11.63 5.84 -3.06
CA ASN A 178 10.75 4.96 -3.82
C ASN A 178 11.57 3.85 -4.45
N VAL A 179 11.05 2.65 -4.39
CA VAL A 179 11.67 1.45 -4.94
C VAL A 179 10.76 0.87 -6.01
N TYR A 180 11.33 0.51 -7.15
CA TYR A 180 10.60 -0.07 -8.27
C TYR A 180 11.30 -1.35 -8.71
N THR A 181 10.56 -2.46 -8.83
CA THR A 181 11.11 -3.71 -9.35
C THR A 181 11.53 -3.51 -10.80
N TYR A 182 12.76 -3.92 -11.15
CA TYR A 182 13.21 -3.87 -12.53
C TYR A 182 12.69 -5.12 -13.28
N PRO A 183 11.88 -4.96 -14.34
CA PRO A 183 11.36 -6.11 -15.06
C PRO A 183 12.46 -6.83 -15.83
N SER A 184 12.38 -8.16 -15.90
CA SER A 184 13.29 -8.97 -16.70
C SER A 184 13.11 -8.75 -18.21
N GLU A 185 11.93 -8.29 -18.62
CA GLU A 185 11.58 -7.93 -19.99
C GLU A 185 10.77 -6.64 -20.00
N GLY A 186 10.97 -5.82 -21.02
CA GLY A 186 10.30 -4.53 -21.16
C GLY A 186 11.15 -3.37 -20.68
N LYS A 187 10.57 -2.18 -20.75
CA LYS A 187 11.23 -0.93 -20.34
C LYS A 187 10.33 -0.17 -19.36
N ILE A 188 10.90 0.29 -18.27
CA ILE A 188 10.24 1.24 -17.38
C ILE A 188 10.29 2.63 -18.03
N THR A 189 9.15 3.29 -18.06
CA THR A 189 8.98 4.66 -18.53
C THR A 189 8.27 5.47 -17.44
N GLU A 190 8.28 6.79 -17.53
CA GLU A 190 7.54 7.64 -16.58
C GLU A 190 6.05 7.28 -16.54
N GLU A 191 5.47 6.87 -17.67
CA GLU A 191 4.05 6.54 -17.78
C GLU A 191 3.67 5.23 -17.04
N ASN A 192 4.58 4.24 -17.02
CA ASN A 192 4.33 2.94 -16.41
C ASN A 192 5.12 2.70 -15.10
N LEU A 193 5.86 3.68 -14.62
CA LEU A 193 6.73 3.56 -13.45
C LEU A 193 6.00 2.99 -12.23
N TRP A 194 4.80 3.48 -11.98
CA TRP A 194 4.01 3.08 -10.82
C TRP A 194 3.46 1.66 -10.89
N ASP A 195 3.46 1.03 -12.07
CA ASP A 195 3.10 -0.39 -12.20
C ASP A 195 4.18 -1.30 -11.60
N PHE A 196 5.40 -0.79 -11.48
CA PHE A 196 6.56 -1.49 -10.93
C PHE A 196 6.89 -1.08 -9.50
N TYR A 197 6.11 -0.19 -8.89
CA TYR A 197 6.35 0.23 -7.51
C TYR A 197 6.37 -0.98 -6.57
N ALA A 198 7.51 -1.15 -5.89
CA ALA A 198 7.72 -2.16 -4.87
C ALA A 198 7.61 -1.50 -3.50
N GLU A 199 6.58 -1.84 -2.76
CA GLU A 199 6.45 -1.36 -1.39
C GLU A 199 7.60 -1.94 -0.55
N PRO A 200 8.51 -1.11 0.01
CA PRO A 200 9.60 -1.62 0.83
C PRO A 200 9.07 -2.27 2.10
N LEU A 201 9.77 -3.29 2.58
CA LEU A 201 9.45 -3.96 3.84
C LEU A 201 9.60 -3.01 5.03
N GLU A 202 10.63 -2.18 4.99
CA GLU A 202 10.90 -1.12 5.96
C GLU A 202 11.67 0.01 5.27
N MET A 203 11.38 1.25 5.63
CA MET A 203 12.13 2.42 5.19
C MET A 203 12.35 3.35 6.38
N PHE A 204 13.57 3.78 6.55
CA PHE A 204 13.97 4.75 7.56
C PHE A 204 14.78 5.87 6.92
N TYR A 205 14.51 7.10 7.33
CA TYR A 205 15.26 8.29 6.94
C TYR A 205 15.65 9.09 8.18
N ASP A 206 16.95 9.32 8.37
CA ASP A 206 17.46 10.17 9.43
C ASP A 206 17.62 11.61 8.90
N GLN A 207 16.70 12.46 9.30
CA GLN A 207 16.68 13.87 8.92
C GLN A 207 17.93 14.65 9.37
N SER A 208 18.64 14.20 10.40
CA SER A 208 19.82 14.89 10.91
C SER A 208 21.07 14.63 10.09
N SER A 209 21.19 13.47 9.48
CA SER A 209 22.34 13.05 8.69
C SER A 209 22.06 12.92 7.19
N GLY A 210 20.78 12.95 6.79
CA GLY A 210 20.37 12.63 5.43
C GLY A 210 20.48 11.14 5.06
N GLN A 211 20.87 10.29 6.01
CA GLN A 211 21.03 8.86 5.76
C GLN A 211 19.69 8.16 5.64
N TYR A 212 19.55 7.32 4.62
CA TYR A 212 18.40 6.44 4.50
C TYR A 212 18.79 4.96 4.54
N THR A 213 17.82 4.16 4.95
CA THR A 213 17.90 2.70 4.94
C THR A 213 16.59 2.16 4.40
N VAL A 214 16.67 1.27 3.41
CA VAL A 214 15.50 0.60 2.84
C VAL A 214 15.75 -0.90 2.87
N LYS A 215 14.79 -1.66 3.40
CA LYS A 215 14.80 -3.12 3.39
C LYS A 215 13.85 -3.63 2.31
N VAL A 216 14.36 -4.43 1.41
CA VAL A 216 13.63 -5.02 0.27
C VAL A 216 13.96 -6.50 0.15
N SER A 217 13.08 -7.26 -0.50
CA SER A 217 13.42 -8.64 -0.90
C SER A 217 14.59 -8.64 -1.87
N ALA A 218 15.29 -9.77 -2.01
CA ALA A 218 16.38 -9.86 -3.00
C ALA A 218 15.84 -9.67 -4.43
N GLY A 219 16.50 -8.82 -5.22
CA GLY A 219 16.06 -8.50 -6.59
C GLY A 219 16.82 -7.33 -7.20
N ASP A 220 16.46 -6.98 -8.42
CA ASP A 220 16.96 -5.81 -9.14
C ASP A 220 15.94 -4.69 -9.04
N TYR A 221 16.40 -3.48 -8.71
CA TYR A 221 15.54 -2.34 -8.43
C TYR A 221 16.04 -1.06 -9.10
N LEU A 222 15.09 -0.23 -9.52
CA LEU A 222 15.33 1.20 -9.67
C LEU A 222 14.94 1.90 -8.37
N ILE A 223 15.69 2.91 -8.00
CA ILE A 223 15.49 3.69 -6.80
C ILE A 223 15.38 5.15 -7.17
N SER A 224 14.36 5.82 -6.68
CA SER A 224 14.26 7.28 -6.72
C SER A 224 14.10 7.85 -5.33
N ALA A 225 14.49 9.10 -5.15
CA ALA A 225 14.27 9.85 -3.93
C ALA A 225 13.59 11.18 -4.25
N ASN A 226 12.73 11.62 -3.34
CA ASN A 226 12.14 12.95 -3.34
C ASN A 226 12.04 13.47 -1.91
N GLY A 227 11.84 14.77 -1.75
CA GLY A 227 11.72 15.36 -0.43
C GLY A 227 11.46 16.85 -0.46
N ASP A 228 11.37 17.41 0.74
CA ASP A 228 11.36 18.85 0.93
C ASP A 228 12.24 19.25 2.11
N SER A 229 12.80 20.45 2.07
CA SER A 229 13.48 21.07 3.20
C SER A 229 13.20 22.56 3.19
N ASP A 230 12.75 23.11 4.33
CA ASP A 230 12.47 24.53 4.52
C ASP A 230 11.55 25.15 3.45
N GLY A 231 10.55 24.37 2.98
CA GLY A 231 9.61 24.78 1.94
C GLY A 231 10.15 24.70 0.51
N THR A 232 11.34 24.15 0.33
CA THR A 232 11.92 23.86 -1.00
C THR A 232 11.64 22.40 -1.35
N TRP A 233 10.91 22.20 -2.47
CA TRP A 233 10.60 20.87 -2.97
C TRP A 233 11.70 20.39 -3.91
N TYR A 234 12.20 19.18 -3.66
CA TYR A 234 13.17 18.50 -4.51
C TYR A 234 12.45 17.48 -5.40
N ARG A 235 12.80 17.48 -6.69
CA ARG A 235 12.21 16.57 -7.68
C ARG A 235 12.73 15.15 -7.48
N ASP A 236 11.94 14.19 -7.95
CA ASP A 236 12.36 12.80 -8.04
C ASP A 236 13.66 12.68 -8.82
N GLN A 237 14.66 12.08 -8.19
CA GLN A 237 15.92 11.73 -8.82
C GLN A 237 16.12 10.23 -8.76
N PHE A 238 16.50 9.64 -9.87
CA PHE A 238 16.90 8.24 -9.93
C PHE A 238 18.38 8.08 -9.62
N TYR A 239 18.71 6.99 -8.94
CA TYR A 239 20.09 6.63 -8.72
C TYR A 239 20.74 6.28 -10.07
N GLU A 240 21.83 6.97 -10.39
CA GLU A 240 22.71 6.69 -11.53
C GLU A 240 23.96 6.01 -10.97
N GLY A 241 24.01 4.65 -11.03
CA GLY A 241 25.12 3.83 -10.56
C GLY A 241 26.36 3.85 -11.44
#